data_071ad7f1b5ecfbc27cd7ba0dd6a363f6
#
_entry.id   071ad7f1b5ecfbc27cd7ba0dd6a363f6
#
_cell.length_a   1.000
_cell.length_b   1.000
_cell.length_c   1.000
_cell.angle_alpha   90.00
_cell.angle_beta   90.00
_cell.angle_gamma   90.00
#
_symmetry.space_group_name_H-M   'P 1'
#
loop_
_entity.id
_entity.type
_entity.pdbx_description
1 polymer ?
#
loop_
_entity_poly.entity_id
_entity_poly.type
_entity_poly.pdbx_seq_one_letter_code
_entity_poly.pdbx_strand_id
1 'polypeptide(L)'
;DIVEKYNGILIPAHIFTPFKSYYGNCTDRLKDIFKEKYDKIFAVELGLSSDTFLADMISELEDKTFVTNSDAHSLPKIAREYNKMQVEDISFKEVVKALKNEDGRKIIANYGLDPKLGKYHRTHCDNCDCTIETREPVEVCPKCGSNKVTFGVFDRIELIKDKETTKSPSNRPPYIYQIPLSFIPGVGGKTIEKLLDSFETEMNILHKLSEDDIESVVGEKVAKNI
;
A
#
# COMPACT_ATOMS: atom_id res chain seq x y z
N ASP A 1 -19.93 -9.67 -12.92
CA ASP A 1 -20.42 -10.47 -14.06
C ASP A 1 -19.30 -10.90 -15.02
N ILE A 2 -18.41 -9.99 -15.49
CA ILE A 2 -17.29 -10.37 -16.39
C ILE A 2 -16.31 -11.30 -15.68
N VAL A 3 -15.89 -10.96 -14.46
CA VAL A 3 -14.96 -11.77 -13.66
C VAL A 3 -15.51 -13.19 -13.47
N GLU A 4 -16.77 -13.31 -13.10
CA GLU A 4 -17.45 -14.59 -12.92
C GLU A 4 -17.52 -15.41 -14.22
N LYS A 5 -17.83 -14.75 -15.34
CA LYS A 5 -17.88 -15.38 -16.68
C LYS A 5 -16.57 -16.07 -17.04
N TYR A 6 -15.44 -15.53 -16.60
CA TYR A 6 -14.11 -16.06 -16.92
C TYR A 6 -13.46 -16.81 -15.73
N ASN A 7 -14.24 -17.19 -14.71
CA ASN A 7 -13.75 -17.87 -13.51
C ASN A 7 -12.57 -17.13 -12.84
N GLY A 8 -12.59 -15.80 -12.92
CA GLY A 8 -11.60 -14.95 -12.29
C GLY A 8 -11.96 -14.58 -10.86
N ILE A 9 -11.09 -13.78 -10.24
CA ILE A 9 -11.31 -13.17 -8.93
C ILE A 9 -11.30 -11.65 -9.06
N LEU A 10 -12.00 -10.95 -8.18
CA LEU A 10 -11.95 -9.50 -8.06
C LEU A 10 -11.25 -9.12 -6.77
N ILE A 11 -10.16 -8.38 -6.89
CA ILE A 11 -9.47 -7.74 -5.78
C ILE A 11 -9.55 -6.24 -6.03
N PRO A 12 -10.34 -5.47 -5.25
CA PRO A 12 -10.36 -4.02 -5.35
C PRO A 12 -8.96 -3.45 -5.09
N ALA A 13 -8.42 -2.71 -6.07
CA ALA A 13 -7.08 -2.15 -6.01
C ALA A 13 -7.06 -0.84 -5.21
N HIS A 14 -5.95 -0.57 -4.49
CA HIS A 14 -5.60 0.67 -3.79
C HIS A 14 -6.82 1.38 -3.17
N ILE A 15 -7.58 0.62 -2.35
CA ILE A 15 -8.94 0.95 -1.89
C ILE A 15 -9.11 2.30 -1.19
N PHE A 16 -8.03 2.90 -0.69
CA PHE A 16 -8.02 4.19 0.01
C PHE A 16 -7.41 5.35 -0.80
N THR A 17 -6.84 5.08 -1.98
CA THR A 17 -6.17 6.12 -2.76
C THR A 17 -7.15 7.23 -3.17
N PRO A 18 -6.87 8.52 -2.90
CA PRO A 18 -7.73 9.62 -3.31
C PRO A 18 -8.03 9.60 -4.82
N PHE A 19 -9.21 10.08 -5.22
CA PHE A 19 -9.70 10.21 -6.61
C PHE A 19 -10.04 8.92 -7.35
N LYS A 20 -9.42 7.78 -7.03
CA LYS A 20 -9.44 6.58 -7.89
C LYS A 20 -9.94 5.33 -7.19
N SER A 21 -10.31 5.41 -5.92
CA SER A 21 -10.63 4.22 -5.15
C SER A 21 -12.02 4.24 -4.55
N TYR A 22 -12.42 3.09 -4.02
CA TYR A 22 -13.74 2.94 -3.39
C TYR A 22 -13.88 3.84 -2.18
N TYR A 23 -13.04 3.69 -1.16
CA TYR A 23 -13.11 4.52 0.04
C TYR A 23 -12.59 5.95 -0.18
N GLY A 24 -11.65 6.13 -1.09
CA GLY A 24 -11.05 7.44 -1.32
C GLY A 24 -12.02 8.46 -1.92
N ASN A 25 -12.97 8.02 -2.75
CA ASN A 25 -13.85 8.95 -3.46
C ASN A 25 -15.24 8.42 -3.83
N CYS A 26 -15.54 7.14 -3.60
CA CYS A 26 -16.75 6.52 -4.16
C CYS A 26 -17.79 6.19 -3.09
N THR A 27 -17.38 5.65 -1.95
CA THR A 27 -18.30 5.16 -0.92
C THR A 27 -17.64 5.14 0.46
N ASP A 28 -18.47 5.10 1.51
CA ASP A 28 -18.03 4.86 2.88
C ASP A 28 -17.99 3.37 3.22
N ARG A 29 -18.67 2.53 2.41
CA ARG A 29 -18.74 1.08 2.62
C ARG A 29 -18.73 0.35 1.27
N LEU A 30 -17.86 -0.67 1.15
CA LEU A 30 -17.83 -1.55 -0.04
C LEU A 30 -19.15 -2.28 -0.22
N LYS A 31 -19.83 -2.64 0.86
CA LYS A 31 -21.17 -3.28 0.84
C LYS A 31 -22.18 -2.48 0.06
N ASP A 32 -22.11 -1.14 0.11
CA ASP A 32 -23.08 -0.28 -0.60
C ASP A 32 -22.94 -0.38 -2.12
N ILE A 33 -21.70 -0.63 -2.61
CA ILE A 33 -21.41 -0.77 -4.04
C ILE A 33 -21.63 -2.21 -4.50
N PHE A 34 -21.13 -3.20 -3.76
CA PHE A 34 -21.12 -4.59 -4.20
C PHE A 34 -22.38 -5.36 -3.81
N LYS A 35 -23.15 -4.86 -2.85
CA LYS A 35 -24.41 -5.44 -2.39
C LYS A 35 -24.28 -6.95 -2.14
N GLU A 36 -25.13 -7.76 -2.78
CA GLU A 36 -25.14 -9.22 -2.69
C GLU A 36 -23.86 -9.89 -3.21
N LYS A 37 -23.00 -9.15 -3.93
CA LYS A 37 -21.71 -9.65 -4.41
C LYS A 37 -20.55 -9.34 -3.47
N TYR A 38 -20.79 -8.62 -2.38
CA TYR A 38 -19.73 -8.25 -1.42
C TYR A 38 -19.00 -9.48 -0.86
N ASP A 39 -19.71 -10.55 -0.55
CA ASP A 39 -19.14 -11.78 0.00
C ASP A 39 -18.22 -12.53 -0.97
N LYS A 40 -18.31 -12.20 -2.28
CA LYS A 40 -17.38 -12.73 -3.29
C LYS A 40 -16.02 -12.02 -3.32
N ILE A 41 -15.92 -10.88 -2.63
CA ILE A 41 -14.66 -10.16 -2.45
C ILE A 41 -14.01 -10.68 -1.17
N PHE A 42 -13.03 -11.54 -1.30
CA PHE A 42 -12.33 -12.12 -0.16
C PHE A 42 -10.97 -11.46 0.13
N ALA A 43 -10.49 -10.62 -0.79
CA ALA A 43 -9.25 -9.87 -0.62
C ALA A 43 -9.40 -8.44 -1.15
N VAL A 44 -8.65 -7.51 -0.54
CA VAL A 44 -8.55 -6.11 -0.96
C VAL A 44 -7.09 -5.67 -0.97
N GLU A 45 -6.75 -4.76 -1.87
CA GLU A 45 -5.40 -4.24 -1.99
C GLU A 45 -5.33 -2.85 -1.34
N LEU A 46 -4.35 -2.69 -0.43
CA LEU A 46 -4.25 -1.52 0.44
C LEU A 46 -3.73 -0.26 -0.28
N GLY A 47 -2.95 -0.43 -1.35
CA GLY A 47 -2.24 0.66 -2.01
C GLY A 47 -1.04 1.17 -1.21
N LEU A 48 -0.40 2.21 -1.75
CA LEU A 48 0.81 2.81 -1.17
C LEU A 48 0.52 3.78 -0.01
N SER A 49 -0.74 4.20 0.16
CA SER A 49 -1.13 5.25 1.10
C SER A 49 -1.81 4.73 2.35
N SER A 50 -1.89 3.41 2.51
CA SER A 50 -2.54 2.73 3.64
C SER A 50 -1.75 1.50 4.05
N ASP A 51 -1.98 1.04 5.26
CA ASP A 51 -1.42 -0.18 5.83
C ASP A 51 -2.51 -1.00 6.54
N THR A 52 -2.10 -2.12 7.10
CA THR A 52 -3.01 -2.99 7.86
C THR A 52 -3.65 -2.27 9.05
N PHE A 53 -2.88 -1.42 9.74
CA PHE A 53 -3.38 -0.69 10.91
C PHE A 53 -4.51 0.25 10.55
N LEU A 54 -4.35 1.04 9.49
CA LEU A 54 -5.37 1.96 8.99
C LEU A 54 -6.60 1.22 8.46
N ALA A 55 -6.39 0.15 7.70
CA ALA A 55 -7.48 -0.63 7.12
C ALA A 55 -8.32 -1.36 8.17
N ASP A 56 -7.71 -1.85 9.25
CA ASP A 56 -8.39 -2.53 10.35
C ASP A 56 -9.28 -1.60 11.21
N MET A 57 -9.24 -0.27 10.97
CA MET A 57 -10.21 0.67 11.55
C MET A 57 -11.61 0.56 10.92
N ILE A 58 -11.76 -0.19 9.83
CA ILE A 58 -13.02 -0.38 9.11
C ILE A 58 -13.50 -1.81 9.30
N SER A 59 -14.60 -1.98 10.04
CA SER A 59 -15.08 -3.29 10.50
C SER A 59 -15.46 -4.22 9.35
N GLU A 60 -16.00 -3.70 8.24
CA GLU A 60 -16.38 -4.54 7.10
C GLU A 60 -15.19 -5.21 6.41
N LEU A 61 -13.95 -4.78 6.69
CA LEU A 61 -12.73 -5.38 6.15
C LEU A 61 -12.15 -6.50 7.05
N GLU A 62 -12.77 -6.80 8.17
CA GLU A 62 -12.24 -7.74 9.16
C GLU A 62 -12.07 -9.16 8.61
N ASP A 63 -12.99 -9.60 7.75
CA ASP A 63 -12.99 -10.90 7.08
C ASP A 63 -12.20 -10.91 5.76
N LYS A 64 -11.66 -9.78 5.31
CA LYS A 64 -10.93 -9.67 4.04
C LYS A 64 -9.44 -9.91 4.24
N THR A 65 -8.83 -10.60 3.28
CA THR A 65 -7.38 -10.71 3.22
C THR A 65 -6.78 -9.43 2.61
N PHE A 66 -5.78 -8.87 3.28
CA PHE A 66 -5.07 -7.69 2.78
C PHE A 66 -3.89 -8.10 1.93
N VAL A 67 -3.74 -7.46 0.79
CA VAL A 67 -2.57 -7.56 -0.08
C VAL A 67 -1.99 -6.16 -0.35
N THR A 68 -0.72 -6.12 -0.66
CA THR A 68 0.05 -4.91 -0.94
C THR A 68 0.85 -5.13 -2.20
N ASN A 69 0.67 -4.27 -3.20
CA ASN A 69 1.35 -4.38 -4.48
C ASN A 69 1.95 -3.04 -4.88
N SER A 70 2.99 -3.09 -5.72
CA SER A 70 3.77 -1.90 -6.08
C SER A 70 3.03 -0.91 -6.99
N ASP A 71 1.98 -1.34 -7.70
CA ASP A 71 1.32 -0.54 -8.75
C ASP A 71 2.36 0.12 -9.68
N ALA A 72 3.36 -0.67 -10.10
CA ALA A 72 4.58 -0.18 -10.73
C ALA A 72 4.33 0.37 -12.13
N HIS A 73 4.67 1.63 -12.35
CA HIS A 73 4.64 2.31 -13.64
C HIS A 73 6.05 2.46 -14.27
N SER A 74 7.07 1.82 -13.67
CA SER A 74 8.45 1.78 -14.17
C SER A 74 9.17 0.54 -13.68
N LEU A 75 10.17 0.07 -14.43
CA LEU A 75 10.90 -1.16 -14.13
C LEU A 75 11.52 -1.19 -12.72
N PRO A 76 12.19 -0.14 -12.24
CA PRO A 76 12.81 -0.14 -10.91
C PRO A 76 11.81 -0.29 -9.75
N LYS A 77 10.52 -0.01 -9.98
CA LYS A 77 9.48 -0.11 -8.96
C LYS A 77 8.76 -1.46 -8.93
N ILE A 78 9.07 -2.36 -9.87
CA ILE A 78 8.46 -3.70 -9.89
C ILE A 78 8.88 -4.44 -8.62
N ALA A 79 7.88 -5.00 -7.91
CA ALA A 79 8.05 -5.75 -6.68
C ALA A 79 8.70 -4.95 -5.52
N ARG A 80 8.67 -3.63 -5.56
CA ARG A 80 9.07 -2.80 -4.42
C ARG A 80 8.13 -3.05 -3.22
N GLU A 81 6.83 -3.13 -3.48
CA GLU A 81 5.82 -3.64 -2.55
C GLU A 81 5.34 -5.01 -3.04
N TYR A 82 5.18 -5.96 -2.11
CA TYR A 82 4.85 -7.33 -2.46
C TYR A 82 4.26 -8.12 -1.28
N ASN A 83 3.77 -9.31 -1.57
CA ASN A 83 3.23 -10.22 -0.56
C ASN A 83 4.04 -11.50 -0.52
N LYS A 84 4.33 -12.00 0.67
CA LYS A 84 4.86 -13.35 0.87
C LYS A 84 3.70 -14.30 1.10
N MET A 85 3.61 -15.33 0.27
CA MET A 85 2.53 -16.33 0.31
C MET A 85 3.07 -17.72 0.64
N GLN A 86 2.28 -18.48 1.39
CA GLN A 86 2.49 -19.93 1.56
C GLN A 86 1.57 -20.65 0.58
N VAL A 87 2.17 -21.34 -0.37
CA VAL A 87 1.50 -22.11 -1.43
C VAL A 87 2.23 -23.44 -1.61
N GLU A 88 1.56 -24.44 -2.16
CA GLU A 88 2.20 -25.73 -2.49
C GLU A 88 2.80 -25.74 -3.89
N ASP A 89 2.23 -24.95 -4.80
CA ASP A 89 2.63 -24.89 -6.20
C ASP A 89 2.45 -23.45 -6.74
N ILE A 90 3.18 -23.12 -7.80
CA ILE A 90 3.04 -21.84 -8.49
C ILE A 90 1.89 -21.94 -9.50
N SER A 91 0.66 -21.74 -9.00
CA SER A 91 -0.54 -21.78 -9.83
C SER A 91 -1.57 -20.75 -9.37
N PHE A 92 -2.45 -20.34 -10.29
CA PHE A 92 -3.56 -19.45 -9.98
C PHE A 92 -4.45 -20.01 -8.86
N LYS A 93 -4.72 -21.32 -8.89
CA LYS A 93 -5.53 -21.99 -7.88
C LYS A 93 -4.93 -21.86 -6.47
N GLU A 94 -3.63 -22.06 -6.34
CA GLU A 94 -2.94 -21.93 -5.06
C GLU A 94 -2.89 -20.49 -4.56
N VAL A 95 -2.72 -19.51 -5.45
CA VAL A 95 -2.84 -18.07 -5.10
C VAL A 95 -4.25 -17.77 -4.58
N VAL A 96 -5.30 -18.26 -5.22
CA VAL A 96 -6.69 -18.07 -4.76
C VAL A 96 -6.89 -18.69 -3.38
N LYS A 97 -6.39 -19.91 -3.12
CA LYS A 97 -6.44 -20.52 -1.79
C LYS A 97 -5.70 -19.68 -0.73
N ALA A 98 -4.53 -19.16 -1.07
CA ALA A 98 -3.76 -18.31 -0.15
C ALA A 98 -4.51 -17.03 0.20
N LEU A 99 -5.16 -16.41 -0.78
CA LEU A 99 -5.99 -15.22 -0.57
C LEU A 99 -7.25 -15.50 0.26
N LYS A 100 -7.75 -16.74 0.24
CA LYS A 100 -8.91 -17.18 1.02
C LYS A 100 -8.56 -17.81 2.37
N ASN A 101 -7.28 -18.02 2.66
CA ASN A 101 -6.79 -18.77 3.82
C ASN A 101 -7.33 -20.21 3.85
N GLU A 102 -7.37 -20.90 2.71
CA GLU A 102 -7.87 -22.26 2.55
C GLU A 102 -6.74 -23.31 2.56
N ASP A 103 -7.00 -24.49 3.09
CA ASP A 103 -6.11 -25.67 3.06
C ASP A 103 -4.67 -25.38 3.55
N GLY A 104 -4.48 -24.48 4.52
CA GLY A 104 -3.18 -24.09 5.03
C GLY A 104 -2.39 -23.11 4.16
N ARG A 105 -2.93 -22.70 3.00
CA ARG A 105 -2.39 -21.62 2.18
C ARG A 105 -2.78 -20.28 2.79
N LYS A 106 -1.87 -19.30 2.76
CA LYS A 106 -2.14 -17.98 3.35
C LYS A 106 -1.15 -16.93 2.88
N ILE A 107 -1.50 -15.68 3.09
CA ILE A 107 -0.54 -14.58 3.09
C ILE A 107 0.27 -14.65 4.38
N ILE A 108 1.59 -14.72 4.29
CA ILE A 108 2.50 -14.78 5.45
C ILE A 108 2.86 -13.39 5.93
N ALA A 109 3.11 -12.47 4.99
CA ALA A 109 3.47 -11.08 5.28
C ALA A 109 3.18 -10.19 4.08
N ASN A 110 2.84 -8.94 4.37
CA ASN A 110 2.74 -7.85 3.42
C ASN A 110 3.94 -6.93 3.59
N TYR A 111 4.61 -6.59 2.49
CA TYR A 111 5.75 -5.67 2.46
C TYR A 111 5.32 -4.42 1.70
N GLY A 112 5.31 -3.28 2.37
CA GLY A 112 4.82 -2.04 1.77
C GLY A 112 5.43 -0.81 2.40
N LEU A 113 5.10 0.36 1.84
CA LEU A 113 5.58 1.64 2.35
C LEU A 113 4.91 2.02 3.67
N ASP A 114 5.60 2.81 4.48
CA ASP A 114 4.94 3.55 5.56
C ASP A 114 4.01 4.60 4.92
N PRO A 115 2.70 4.56 5.17
CA PRO A 115 1.74 5.52 4.61
C PRO A 115 2.10 6.97 4.90
N LYS A 116 2.82 7.25 5.99
CA LYS A 116 3.26 8.60 6.37
C LYS A 116 4.26 9.20 5.38
N LEU A 117 4.92 8.39 4.56
CA LEU A 117 5.82 8.86 3.51
C LEU A 117 5.05 9.39 2.29
N GLY A 118 3.77 9.06 2.17
CA GLY A 118 2.93 9.48 1.06
C GLY A 118 2.50 10.95 1.16
N LYS A 119 2.63 11.70 0.07
CA LYS A 119 2.17 13.10 -0.05
C LYS A 119 0.71 13.27 0.42
N TYR A 120 -0.14 12.31 0.09
CA TYR A 120 -1.57 12.34 0.42
C TYR A 120 -1.93 11.50 1.66
N HIS A 121 -0.96 11.24 2.53
CA HIS A 121 -1.29 10.65 3.83
C HIS A 121 -2.25 11.54 4.61
N ARG A 122 -1.94 12.84 4.71
CA ARG A 122 -2.82 13.87 5.27
C ARG A 122 -3.38 14.74 4.15
N THR A 123 -4.44 15.47 4.43
CA THR A 123 -5.02 16.43 3.50
C THR A 123 -3.96 17.43 3.04
N HIS A 124 -3.89 17.65 1.73
CA HIS A 124 -2.79 18.37 1.11
C HIS A 124 -3.29 19.38 0.08
N CYS A 125 -2.65 20.55 0.05
CA CYS A 125 -2.89 21.56 -0.98
C CYS A 125 -1.79 21.51 -2.05
N ASP A 126 -2.16 21.14 -3.28
CA ASP A 126 -1.22 21.04 -4.40
C ASP A 126 -0.73 22.42 -4.92
N ASN A 127 -1.37 23.52 -4.51
CA ASN A 127 -0.98 24.86 -4.95
C ASN A 127 0.15 25.45 -4.11
N CYS A 128 0.11 25.30 -2.80
CA CYS A 128 1.15 25.84 -1.90
C CYS A 128 1.96 24.74 -1.20
N ASP A 129 1.79 23.51 -1.62
CA ASP A 129 2.52 22.32 -1.15
C ASP A 129 2.52 22.20 0.38
N CYS A 130 1.34 22.39 0.99
CA CYS A 130 1.19 22.33 2.44
C CYS A 130 0.24 21.22 2.88
N THR A 131 0.55 20.59 4.00
CA THR A 131 -0.36 19.71 4.72
C THR A 131 -1.40 20.54 5.49
N ILE A 132 -2.64 20.09 5.47
CA ILE A 132 -3.77 20.68 6.18
C ILE A 132 -4.25 19.66 7.22
N GLU A 133 -4.15 20.03 8.49
CA GLU A 133 -4.71 19.21 9.57
C GLU A 133 -6.22 19.48 9.68
N THR A 134 -7.01 18.51 9.32
CA THR A 134 -8.47 18.61 9.36
C THR A 134 -9.08 17.25 9.69
N ARG A 135 -10.32 17.25 10.20
CA ARG A 135 -11.13 16.06 10.43
C ARG A 135 -12.23 15.88 9.39
N GLU A 136 -12.47 16.92 8.60
CA GLU A 136 -13.52 16.94 7.58
C GLU A 136 -12.94 17.40 6.25
N PRO A 137 -13.54 17.02 5.12
CA PRO A 137 -13.14 17.51 3.82
C PRO A 137 -13.19 19.03 3.76
N VAL A 138 -12.15 19.66 3.23
CA VAL A 138 -12.08 21.09 2.98
C VAL A 138 -11.95 21.33 1.48
N GLU A 139 -12.77 22.22 0.95
CA GLU A 139 -12.79 22.55 -0.48
C GLU A 139 -11.74 23.60 -0.85
N VAL A 140 -11.34 24.42 0.12
CA VAL A 140 -10.43 25.54 -0.09
C VAL A 140 -9.32 25.51 0.93
N CYS A 141 -8.09 25.65 0.48
CA CYS A 141 -6.91 25.68 1.34
C CYS A 141 -6.97 26.93 2.26
N PRO A 142 -6.93 26.74 3.59
CA PRO A 142 -6.98 27.87 4.52
C PRO A 142 -5.74 28.76 4.45
N LYS A 143 -4.62 28.26 3.88
CA LYS A 143 -3.36 29.00 3.79
C LYS A 143 -3.27 29.87 2.54
N CYS A 144 -3.73 29.39 1.38
CA CYS A 144 -3.55 30.11 0.12
C CYS A 144 -4.83 30.36 -0.68
N GLY A 145 -5.99 29.93 -0.18
CA GLY A 145 -7.28 30.13 -0.85
C GLY A 145 -7.51 29.28 -2.11
N SER A 146 -6.62 28.34 -2.43
CA SER A 146 -6.75 27.49 -3.60
C SER A 146 -7.75 26.36 -3.36
N ASN A 147 -8.49 25.96 -4.41
CA ASN A 147 -9.37 24.80 -4.42
C ASN A 147 -8.64 23.50 -4.84
N LYS A 148 -7.31 23.53 -5.05
CA LYS A 148 -6.52 22.35 -5.35
C LYS A 148 -6.16 21.61 -4.07
N VAL A 149 -7.17 21.12 -3.36
CA VAL A 149 -7.02 20.39 -2.10
C VAL A 149 -7.40 18.92 -2.34
N THR A 150 -6.53 18.03 -1.90
CA THR A 150 -6.76 16.60 -1.89
C THR A 150 -7.00 16.14 -0.46
N PHE A 151 -8.16 15.55 -0.18
CA PHE A 151 -8.47 14.98 1.13
C PHE A 151 -7.59 13.76 1.41
N GLY A 152 -6.87 13.77 2.53
CA GLY A 152 -5.85 12.78 2.86
C GLY A 152 -6.43 11.40 3.18
N VAL A 153 -5.65 10.37 2.93
CA VAL A 153 -6.07 8.97 3.20
C VAL A 153 -6.34 8.75 4.68
N PHE A 154 -5.43 9.20 5.55
CA PHE A 154 -5.62 9.10 7.01
C PHE A 154 -6.87 9.87 7.46
N ASP A 155 -7.04 11.10 6.99
CA ASP A 155 -8.19 11.94 7.35
C ASP A 155 -9.51 11.32 6.85
N ARG A 156 -9.48 10.69 5.66
CA ARG A 156 -10.62 9.95 5.13
C ARG A 156 -10.96 8.71 5.96
N ILE A 157 -9.96 7.93 6.36
CA ILE A 157 -10.15 6.75 7.21
C ILE A 157 -10.71 7.17 8.57
N GLU A 158 -10.17 8.22 9.20
CA GLU A 158 -10.68 8.78 10.45
C GLU A 158 -12.16 9.20 10.33
N LEU A 159 -12.58 9.72 9.18
CA LEU A 159 -13.96 10.12 8.95
C LEU A 159 -14.92 8.93 8.84
N ILE A 160 -14.48 7.82 8.18
CA ILE A 160 -15.35 6.68 7.88
C ILE A 160 -15.15 5.47 8.80
N LYS A 161 -14.16 5.52 9.70
CA LYS A 161 -13.91 4.42 10.65
C LYS A 161 -15.12 4.14 11.53
N ASP A 162 -15.29 2.90 11.89
CA ASP A 162 -16.33 2.42 12.81
C ASP A 162 -15.75 1.57 13.96
N LYS A 163 -14.42 1.59 14.10
CA LYS A 163 -13.68 1.03 15.23
C LYS A 163 -12.78 2.09 15.85
N GLU A 164 -12.80 2.21 17.17
CA GLU A 164 -11.94 3.15 17.90
C GLU A 164 -10.52 2.61 18.12
N THR A 165 -10.36 1.29 18.14
CA THR A 165 -9.07 0.63 18.33
C THR A 165 -8.85 -0.41 17.25
N THR A 166 -7.64 -0.41 16.70
CA THR A 166 -7.21 -1.41 15.73
C THR A 166 -6.77 -2.66 16.47
N LYS A 167 -7.68 -3.61 16.64
CA LYS A 167 -7.33 -4.98 16.98
C LYS A 167 -7.44 -5.80 15.71
N SER A 168 -6.30 -6.04 15.08
CA SER A 168 -6.26 -6.92 13.91
C SER A 168 -6.75 -8.31 14.26
N PRO A 169 -7.50 -8.99 13.38
CA PRO A 169 -7.81 -10.39 13.49
C PRO A 169 -6.54 -11.25 13.67
N SER A 170 -6.63 -12.35 14.40
CA SER A 170 -5.48 -13.20 14.72
C SER A 170 -4.78 -13.82 13.49
N ASN A 171 -5.50 -13.92 12.39
CA ASN A 171 -5.00 -14.42 11.11
C ASN A 171 -4.51 -13.31 10.18
N ARG A 172 -4.52 -12.06 10.61
CA ARG A 172 -4.01 -10.94 9.81
C ARG A 172 -2.49 -11.05 9.66
N PRO A 173 -1.96 -11.08 8.43
CA PRO A 173 -0.52 -11.12 8.23
C PRO A 173 0.14 -9.83 8.72
N PRO A 174 1.37 -9.90 9.25
CA PRO A 174 2.12 -8.69 9.60
C PRO A 174 2.35 -7.81 8.37
N TYR A 175 2.29 -6.49 8.57
CA TYR A 175 2.71 -5.50 7.59
C TYR A 175 4.14 -5.07 7.92
N ILE A 176 5.05 -5.26 6.98
CA ILE A 176 6.48 -4.96 7.12
C ILE A 176 6.75 -3.69 6.31
N TYR A 177 7.09 -2.62 7.01
CA TYR A 177 7.37 -1.34 6.38
C TYR A 177 8.71 -1.38 5.66
N GLN A 178 8.71 -0.88 4.43
CA GLN A 178 9.90 -0.68 3.61
C GLN A 178 10.16 0.82 3.43
N ILE A 179 11.41 1.19 3.41
CA ILE A 179 11.84 2.57 3.16
C ILE A 179 12.48 2.62 1.78
N PRO A 180 11.89 3.33 0.79
CA PRO A 180 12.53 3.51 -0.51
C PRO A 180 13.88 4.20 -0.37
N LEU A 181 14.83 3.86 -1.24
CA LEU A 181 16.18 4.44 -1.24
C LEU A 181 16.17 5.98 -1.24
N SER A 182 15.18 6.59 -1.88
CA SER A 182 15.02 8.05 -1.94
C SER A 182 14.72 8.73 -0.60
N PHE A 183 14.31 7.96 0.42
CA PHE A 183 14.05 8.48 1.77
C PHE A 183 15.22 8.26 2.73
N ILE A 184 16.25 7.54 2.30
CA ILE A 184 17.43 7.25 3.15
C ILE A 184 18.33 8.48 3.17
N PRO A 185 18.69 9.01 4.35
CA PRO A 185 19.58 10.17 4.46
C PRO A 185 20.93 9.93 3.78
N GLY A 186 21.34 10.86 2.92
CA GLY A 186 22.60 10.76 2.19
C GLY A 186 22.53 9.96 0.88
N VAL A 187 21.38 9.38 0.56
CA VAL A 187 21.15 8.66 -0.71
C VAL A 187 20.43 9.59 -1.68
N GLY A 188 21.19 10.30 -2.51
CA GLY A 188 20.66 11.20 -3.54
C GLY A 188 20.39 10.51 -4.87
N GLY A 189 19.72 11.22 -5.80
CA GLY A 189 19.31 10.66 -7.11
C GLY A 189 20.45 10.00 -7.89
N LYS A 190 21.65 10.61 -7.92
CA LYS A 190 22.83 10.01 -8.59
C LYS A 190 23.33 8.72 -7.92
N THR A 191 23.17 8.62 -6.60
CA THR A 191 23.50 7.41 -5.85
C THR A 191 22.51 6.29 -6.17
N ILE A 192 21.21 6.63 -6.22
CA ILE A 192 20.15 5.69 -6.59
C ILE A 192 20.37 5.17 -8.01
N GLU A 193 20.67 6.06 -8.96
CA GLU A 193 20.96 5.70 -10.34
C GLU A 193 22.11 4.68 -10.43
N LYS A 194 23.25 4.95 -9.77
CA LYS A 194 24.38 4.00 -9.73
C LYS A 194 24.01 2.65 -9.12
N LEU A 195 23.24 2.66 -8.04
CA LEU A 195 22.79 1.43 -7.39
C LEU A 195 21.87 0.62 -8.30
N LEU A 196 20.92 1.29 -8.97
CA LEU A 196 19.99 0.62 -9.89
C LEU A 196 20.70 0.12 -11.15
N ASP A 197 21.68 0.84 -11.67
CA ASP A 197 22.52 0.39 -12.81
C ASP A 197 23.33 -0.87 -12.47
N SER A 198 23.77 -1.00 -11.21
CA SER A 198 24.57 -2.15 -10.75
C SER A 198 23.74 -3.33 -10.30
N PHE A 199 22.57 -3.07 -9.70
CA PHE A 199 21.79 -4.09 -9.00
C PHE A 199 20.33 -4.22 -9.49
N GLU A 200 19.97 -3.51 -10.55
CA GLU A 200 18.70 -3.57 -11.30
C GLU A 200 17.46 -3.05 -10.56
N THR A 201 17.22 -3.44 -9.30
CA THR A 201 16.01 -3.08 -8.56
C THR A 201 16.27 -2.68 -7.12
N GLU A 202 15.42 -1.81 -6.55
CA GLU A 202 15.44 -1.48 -5.10
C GLU A 202 15.29 -2.74 -4.23
N MET A 203 14.48 -3.70 -4.67
CA MET A 203 14.30 -4.97 -3.98
C MET A 203 15.61 -5.75 -3.83
N ASN A 204 16.42 -5.84 -4.89
CA ASN A 204 17.70 -6.51 -4.82
C ASN A 204 18.61 -5.80 -3.82
N ILE A 205 18.66 -4.46 -3.86
CA ILE A 205 19.49 -3.63 -2.98
C ILE A 205 19.11 -3.82 -1.50
N LEU A 206 17.81 -3.73 -1.18
CA LEU A 206 17.33 -3.75 0.20
C LEU A 206 17.27 -5.15 0.84
N HIS A 207 17.20 -6.21 0.05
CA HIS A 207 16.90 -7.56 0.58
C HIS A 207 17.88 -8.66 0.21
N LYS A 208 18.77 -8.44 -0.76
CA LYS A 208 19.65 -9.50 -1.27
C LYS A 208 21.14 -9.18 -1.16
N LEU A 209 21.49 -7.93 -0.98
CA LEU A 209 22.89 -7.49 -0.96
C LEU A 209 23.41 -7.37 0.47
N SER A 210 24.72 -7.59 0.61
CA SER A 210 25.46 -7.26 1.81
C SER A 210 25.88 -5.78 1.80
N GLU A 211 26.27 -5.25 2.97
CA GLU A 211 26.86 -3.92 3.07
C GLU A 211 28.08 -3.76 2.15
N ASP A 212 28.93 -4.81 2.06
CA ASP A 212 30.13 -4.82 1.20
C ASP A 212 29.80 -4.69 -0.29
N ASP A 213 28.72 -5.35 -0.75
CA ASP A 213 28.26 -5.23 -2.14
C ASP A 213 27.87 -3.78 -2.45
N ILE A 214 27.09 -3.17 -1.57
CA ILE A 214 26.63 -1.78 -1.69
C ILE A 214 27.81 -0.81 -1.60
N GLU A 215 28.72 -1.03 -0.65
CA GLU A 215 29.92 -0.21 -0.46
C GLU A 215 30.79 -0.15 -1.72
N SER A 216 30.93 -1.26 -2.43
CA SER A 216 31.69 -1.34 -3.67
C SER A 216 31.24 -0.35 -4.76
N VAL A 217 29.95 0.05 -4.73
CA VAL A 217 29.33 0.96 -5.71
C VAL A 217 29.26 2.40 -5.23
N VAL A 218 28.93 2.62 -3.94
CA VAL A 218 28.62 3.96 -3.43
C VAL A 218 29.54 4.44 -2.30
N GLY A 219 30.42 3.57 -1.82
CA GLY A 219 31.37 3.84 -0.73
C GLY A 219 30.78 3.67 0.66
N GLU A 220 31.65 3.39 1.64
CA GLU A 220 31.37 3.01 3.02
C GLU A 220 30.33 3.94 3.71
N LYS A 221 30.51 5.26 3.58
CA LYS A 221 29.65 6.25 4.25
C LYS A 221 28.19 6.16 3.82
N VAL A 222 27.93 5.80 2.56
CA VAL A 222 26.56 5.70 2.02
C VAL A 222 26.01 4.31 2.27
N ALA A 223 26.83 3.27 2.11
CA ALA A 223 26.42 1.88 2.34
C ALA A 223 25.88 1.67 3.76
N LYS A 224 26.54 2.25 4.77
CA LYS A 224 26.07 2.20 6.18
C LYS A 224 24.70 2.83 6.43
N ASN A 225 24.19 3.63 5.52
CA ASN A 225 22.87 4.24 5.66
C ASN A 225 21.78 3.39 4.99
N ILE A 226 22.15 2.49 4.09
CA ILE A 226 21.25 1.59 3.36
C ILE A 226 21.14 0.24 4.07
#